data_b1d5e80e9087d4ce49d4c5e3e4263ee0
#
_entry.id   b1d5e80e9087d4ce49d4c5e3e4263ee0
#
_cell.length_a   1.000
_cell.length_b   1.000
_cell.length_c   1.000
_cell.angle_alpha   90.00
_cell.angle_beta   90.00
_cell.angle_gamma   90.00
#
_symmetry.space_group_name_H-M   'P 1'
#
loop_
_entity.id
_entity.type
_entity.pdbx_description
1 polymer ?
#
loop_
_entity_poly.entity_id
_entity_poly.type
_entity_poly.pdbx_seq_one_letter_code
_entity_poly.pdbx_strand_id
1 'polypeptide(L)'
;MYRVVIADDEVLIRMYIREILENNGYEVVGEAEDGLDAIAVCRQKKPDFVIMDINMPVMTGLEATKVINEDKLAGFVIILTAYRDKEIADQAESIQM
;
A
#
# COMPACT_ATOMS: atom_id res chain seq x y z
N MET A 1 4.82 -16.93 -7.18
CA MET A 1 4.64 -15.51 -7.58
C MET A 1 3.95 -14.75 -6.46
N TYR A 2 4.56 -13.66 -6.01
CA TYR A 2 3.95 -12.86 -4.94
C TYR A 2 2.78 -12.04 -5.47
N ARG A 3 1.71 -11.99 -4.68
CA ARG A 3 0.49 -11.25 -4.99
C ARG A 3 0.52 -9.92 -4.25
N VAL A 4 0.31 -8.83 -4.97
CA VAL A 4 0.52 -7.47 -4.46
C VAL A 4 -0.73 -6.62 -4.66
N VAL A 5 -1.06 -5.80 -3.67
CA VAL A 5 -2.05 -4.73 -3.80
C VAL A 5 -1.30 -3.41 -3.78
N ILE A 6 -1.71 -2.48 -4.65
CA ILE A 6 -1.14 -1.13 -4.70
C ILE A 6 -2.21 -0.14 -4.25
N ALA A 7 -1.90 0.66 -3.23
CA ALA A 7 -2.80 1.67 -2.72
C ALA A 7 -2.17 3.06 -2.85
N ASP A 8 -2.74 3.88 -3.71
CA ASP A 8 -2.28 5.25 -3.98
C ASP A 8 -3.43 6.00 -4.64
N ASP A 9 -3.67 7.25 -4.26
CA ASP A 9 -4.77 8.02 -4.83
C ASP A 9 -4.48 8.56 -6.24
N GLU A 10 -3.23 8.48 -6.68
CA GLU A 10 -2.83 8.94 -8.02
C GLU A 10 -2.78 7.78 -9.01
N VAL A 11 -3.63 7.85 -10.04
CA VAL A 11 -3.72 6.80 -11.06
C VAL A 11 -2.38 6.56 -11.75
N LEU A 12 -1.65 7.63 -12.09
CA LEU A 12 -0.39 7.49 -12.81
C LEU A 12 0.67 6.80 -11.95
N ILE A 13 0.68 7.06 -10.65
CA ILE A 13 1.62 6.40 -9.74
C ILE A 13 1.29 4.91 -9.66
N ARG A 14 0.01 4.55 -9.54
CA ARG A 14 -0.37 3.14 -9.53
C ARG A 14 0.04 2.44 -10.82
N MET A 15 -0.16 3.08 -11.97
CA MET A 15 0.24 2.52 -13.25
C MET A 15 1.74 2.27 -13.33
N TYR A 16 2.53 3.23 -12.86
CA TYR A 16 3.97 3.13 -12.86
C TYR A 16 4.46 1.99 -11.95
N ILE A 17 3.92 1.91 -10.75
CA ILE A 17 4.27 0.86 -9.79
C ILE A 17 3.86 -0.51 -10.33
N ARG A 18 2.67 -0.62 -10.91
CA ARG A 18 2.20 -1.86 -11.52
C ARG A 18 3.17 -2.34 -12.60
N GLU A 19 3.61 -1.44 -13.47
CA GLU A 19 4.54 -1.80 -14.54
C GLU A 19 5.85 -2.34 -13.97
N ILE A 20 6.40 -1.67 -12.97
CA ILE A 20 7.64 -2.12 -12.31
C ILE A 20 7.44 -3.51 -11.71
N LEU A 21 6.36 -3.71 -10.98
CA LEU A 21 6.10 -4.98 -10.31
C LEU A 21 5.90 -6.11 -11.32
N GLU A 22 5.09 -5.90 -12.33
CA GLU A 22 4.82 -6.93 -13.34
C GLU A 22 6.07 -7.28 -14.14
N ASN A 23 6.90 -6.29 -14.44
CA ASN A 23 8.17 -6.54 -15.13
C ASN A 23 9.17 -7.33 -14.28
N ASN A 24 8.94 -7.41 -12.98
CA ASN A 24 9.82 -8.13 -12.06
C ASN A 24 9.18 -9.41 -11.50
N GLY A 25 8.12 -9.89 -12.13
CA GLY A 25 7.55 -11.19 -11.79
C GLY A 25 6.55 -11.17 -10.65
N TYR A 26 6.06 -10.01 -10.23
CA TYR A 26 5.00 -9.91 -9.23
C TYR A 26 3.64 -9.85 -9.90
N GLU A 27 2.63 -10.35 -9.20
CA GLU A 27 1.25 -10.29 -9.70
C GLU A 27 0.48 -9.22 -8.94
N VAL A 28 0.02 -8.17 -9.63
CA VAL A 28 -0.81 -7.14 -9.02
C VAL A 28 -2.25 -7.63 -9.03
N VAL A 29 -2.80 -7.94 -7.87
CA VAL A 29 -4.13 -8.53 -7.74
C VAL A 29 -5.21 -7.52 -7.41
N GLY A 30 -4.83 -6.30 -7.09
CA GLY A 30 -5.80 -5.24 -6.83
C GLY A 30 -5.15 -3.89 -6.65
N GLU A 31 -5.95 -2.84 -6.77
CA GLU A 31 -5.55 -1.46 -6.57
C GLU A 31 -6.58 -0.76 -5.71
N ALA A 32 -6.14 0.22 -4.93
CA ALA A 32 -6.98 1.02 -4.07
C ALA A 32 -6.60 2.49 -4.21
N GLU A 33 -7.57 3.39 -4.04
CA GLU A 33 -7.35 4.82 -4.17
C GLU A 33 -7.44 5.60 -2.86
N ASP A 34 -7.81 4.91 -1.77
CA ASP A 34 -7.82 5.49 -0.43
C ASP A 34 -7.65 4.38 0.61
N GLY A 35 -7.53 4.80 1.87
CA GLY A 35 -7.26 3.85 2.96
C GLY A 35 -8.38 2.85 3.22
N LEU A 36 -9.64 3.30 3.11
CA LEU A 36 -10.77 2.39 3.30
C LEU A 36 -10.84 1.36 2.18
N ASP A 37 -10.62 1.80 0.94
CA ASP A 37 -10.59 0.92 -0.20
C ASP A 37 -9.43 -0.08 -0.09
N ALA A 38 -8.28 0.37 0.40
CA ALA A 38 -7.13 -0.51 0.62
C ALA A 38 -7.48 -1.64 1.58
N ILE A 39 -8.18 -1.35 2.68
CA ILE A 39 -8.62 -2.36 3.63
C ILE A 39 -9.57 -3.34 2.95
N ALA A 40 -10.55 -2.84 2.21
CA ALA A 40 -11.55 -3.68 1.54
C ALA A 40 -10.89 -4.60 0.51
N VAL A 41 -9.99 -4.08 -0.30
CA VAL A 41 -9.28 -4.86 -1.33
C VAL A 41 -8.40 -5.92 -0.67
N CYS A 42 -7.67 -5.58 0.38
CA CYS A 42 -6.83 -6.54 1.09
C CYS A 42 -7.68 -7.64 1.75
N ARG A 43 -8.83 -7.28 2.31
CA ARG A 43 -9.74 -8.26 2.92
C ARG A 43 -10.22 -9.26 1.88
N GLN A 44 -10.52 -8.78 0.68
CA GLN A 44 -10.99 -9.63 -0.41
C GLN A 44 -9.87 -10.47 -1.02
N LYS A 45 -8.72 -9.85 -1.29
CA LYS A 45 -7.64 -10.46 -2.07
C LYS A 45 -6.59 -11.17 -1.23
N LYS A 46 -6.42 -10.77 0.02
CA LYS A 46 -5.40 -11.30 0.95
C LYS A 46 -4.04 -11.41 0.28
N PRO A 47 -3.45 -10.28 -0.10
CA PRO A 47 -2.18 -10.27 -0.83
C PRO A 47 -1.02 -10.68 0.08
N ASP A 48 0.09 -11.03 -0.55
CA ASP A 48 1.32 -11.29 0.19
C ASP A 48 1.85 -9.97 0.77
N PHE A 49 1.77 -8.88 -0.01
CA PHE A 49 2.10 -7.57 0.55
C PHE A 49 1.33 -6.45 -0.16
N VAL A 50 1.35 -5.29 0.47
CA VAL A 50 0.69 -4.09 -0.02
C VAL A 50 1.72 -2.98 -0.15
N ILE A 51 1.70 -2.27 -1.26
CA ILE A 51 2.45 -1.02 -1.41
C ILE A 51 1.48 0.10 -1.09
N MET A 52 1.74 0.84 -0.02
CA MET A 52 0.79 1.77 0.58
C MET A 52 1.34 3.19 0.59
N ASP A 53 0.67 4.10 -0.10
CA ASP A 53 0.94 5.52 0.03
C ASP A 53 0.39 6.03 1.36
N ILE A 54 1.05 7.00 1.96
CA ILE A 54 0.61 7.58 3.23
C ILE A 54 -0.50 8.60 3.01
N ASN A 55 -0.31 9.50 2.05
CA ASN A 55 -1.21 10.63 1.85
C ASN A 55 -2.37 10.28 0.91
N MET A 56 -3.40 9.70 1.48
CA MET A 56 -4.61 9.36 0.74
C MET A 56 -5.82 9.99 1.40
N PRO A 57 -6.87 10.31 0.61
CA PRO A 57 -8.11 10.85 1.18
C PRO A 57 -8.86 9.79 1.98
N VAL A 58 -9.85 10.23 2.76
CA VAL A 58 -10.75 9.40 3.56
C VAL A 58 -10.05 8.76 4.75
N MET A 59 -9.02 7.98 4.50
CA MET A 59 -8.21 7.33 5.54
C MET A 59 -6.77 7.27 5.05
N THR A 60 -5.82 7.68 5.88
CA THR A 60 -4.41 7.67 5.50
C THR A 60 -3.87 6.26 5.38
N GLY A 61 -2.75 6.13 4.68
CA GLY A 61 -2.08 4.84 4.56
C GLY A 61 -1.60 4.29 5.90
N LEU A 62 -1.22 5.18 6.84
CA LEU A 62 -0.80 4.74 8.18
C LEU A 62 -1.97 4.16 8.95
N GLU A 63 -3.14 4.80 8.89
CA GLU A 63 -4.35 4.29 9.54
C GLU A 63 -4.78 2.96 8.94
N ALA A 64 -4.76 2.87 7.61
CA ALA A 64 -5.11 1.63 6.91
C ALA A 64 -4.14 0.50 7.25
N THR A 65 -2.84 0.80 7.31
CA THR A 65 -1.81 -0.18 7.67
C THR A 65 -2.06 -0.78 9.05
N LYS A 66 -2.47 0.05 10.01
CA LYS A 66 -2.79 -0.43 11.35
C LYS A 66 -3.89 -1.48 11.32
N VAL A 67 -4.97 -1.22 10.60
CA VAL A 67 -6.09 -2.16 10.47
C VAL A 67 -5.66 -3.42 9.75
N ILE A 68 -4.93 -3.28 8.64
CA ILE A 68 -4.46 -4.42 7.85
C ILE A 68 -3.58 -5.34 8.69
N ASN A 69 -2.71 -4.78 9.51
CA ASN A 69 -1.84 -5.56 10.38
C ASN A 69 -2.60 -6.21 11.53
N GLU A 70 -3.51 -5.48 12.18
CA GLU A 70 -4.31 -6.01 13.29
C GLU A 70 -5.19 -7.17 12.84
N ASP A 71 -5.81 -7.04 11.68
CA ASP A 71 -6.73 -8.04 11.15
C ASP A 71 -6.03 -9.07 10.24
N LYS A 72 -4.72 -8.97 10.09
CA LYS A 72 -3.90 -9.89 9.29
C LYS A 72 -4.41 -10.04 7.87
N LEU A 73 -4.69 -8.91 7.21
CA LEU A 73 -5.27 -8.90 5.86
C LEU A 73 -4.23 -9.00 4.75
N ALA A 74 -2.95 -8.88 5.09
CA ALA A 74 -1.84 -9.03 4.15
C ALA A 74 -0.64 -9.60 4.89
N GLY A 75 0.31 -10.14 4.16
CA GLY A 75 1.54 -10.65 4.76
C GLY A 75 2.36 -9.52 5.40
N PHE A 76 2.56 -8.43 4.67
CA PHE A 76 3.19 -7.22 5.21
C PHE A 76 2.83 -6.01 4.35
N VAL A 77 3.17 -4.83 4.87
CA VAL A 77 2.88 -3.55 4.20
C VAL A 77 4.18 -2.80 3.97
N ILE A 78 4.38 -2.32 2.74
CA ILE A 78 5.50 -1.46 2.38
C ILE A 78 4.94 -0.05 2.24
N ILE A 79 5.44 0.88 3.04
CA ILE A 79 4.98 2.27 3.01
C ILE A 79 5.78 3.06 1.97
N LEU A 80 5.05 3.70 1.06
CA LEU A 80 5.61 4.68 0.13
C LEU A 80 5.34 6.08 0.67
N THR A 81 6.35 6.93 0.63
CA THR A 81 6.19 8.30 1.09
C THR A 81 6.85 9.26 0.11
N ALA A 82 6.25 10.44 -0.06
CA ALA A 82 6.84 11.47 -0.90
C ALA A 82 8.16 11.93 -0.29
N TYR A 83 9.18 12.02 -1.10
CA TYR A 83 10.52 12.40 -0.68
C TYR A 83 10.56 13.73 0.07
N ARG A 84 9.68 14.66 -0.31
CA ARG A 84 9.60 16.01 0.28
C ARG A 84 8.98 16.04 1.68
N ASP A 85 8.33 14.97 2.12
CA ASP A 85 7.65 14.91 3.42
C ASP A 85 8.51 14.13 4.42
N LYS A 86 9.58 14.79 4.87
CA LYS A 86 10.56 14.15 5.74
C LYS A 86 9.99 13.65 7.05
N GLU A 87 9.10 14.42 7.67
CA GLU A 87 8.48 14.01 8.94
C GLU A 87 7.66 12.75 8.77
N ILE A 88 6.91 12.66 7.66
CA ILE A 88 6.12 11.48 7.35
C ILE A 88 7.03 10.31 7.05
N ALA A 89 8.14 10.55 6.35
CA ALA A 89 9.12 9.50 6.06
C ALA A 89 9.72 8.92 7.35
N ASP A 90 10.06 9.78 8.31
CA ASP A 90 10.59 9.33 9.60
C ASP A 90 9.57 8.49 10.35
N GLN A 91 8.31 8.87 10.34
CA GLN A 91 7.23 8.07 10.95
C GLN A 91 7.07 6.72 10.25
N ALA A 92 7.14 6.71 8.93
CA ALA A 92 7.01 5.49 8.15
C ALA A 92 8.16 4.52 8.44
N GLU A 93 9.38 5.02 8.57
CA GLU A 93 10.52 4.20 8.95
C GLU A 93 10.32 3.55 10.30
N SER A 94 9.80 4.30 11.28
CA SER A 94 9.49 3.74 12.60
C SER A 94 8.47 2.62 12.52
N ILE A 95 7.49 2.73 11.65
CA ILE A 95 6.46 1.71 11.47
C ILE A 95 7.04 0.48 10.79
N GLN A 96 7.93 0.67 9.81
CA GLN A 96 8.53 -0.43 9.07
C GLN A 96 9.53 -1.24 9.91
N MET A 97 10.13 -0.60 10.87
CA MET A 97 11.12 -1.24 11.74
C MET A 97 10.45 -2.02 12.87
#